data_8ddefe015ef326e7c5b77a1c5d0824c7
#
_entry.id   8ddefe015ef326e7c5b77a1c5d0824c7
#
_cell.length_a   1.000
_cell.length_b   1.000
_cell.length_c   1.000
_cell.angle_alpha   90.00
_cell.angle_beta   90.00
_cell.angle_gamma   90.00
#
_symmetry.space_group_name_H-M   'P 1'
#
loop_
_entity.id
_entity.type
_entity.pdbx_description
1 polymer ?
#
loop_
_entity_poly.entity_id
_entity_poly.type
_entity_poly.pdbx_seq_one_letter_code
_entity_poly.pdbx_strand_id
1 'polypeptide(L)' 'MSQWRSTKAKQLLAALLQIGWKIKRETKGSHCILSHPDWPDFVFAFHDREEIGPKMLSRIAKKTGLQPKDL' A
#
# COMPACT_ATOMS: atom_id res chain seq x y z
N MET A 1 0.83 20.53 6.97
CA MET A 1 1.88 19.52 7.17
C MET A 1 1.35 18.14 6.89
N SER A 2 2.17 17.31 6.26
CA SER A 2 1.75 15.93 6.01
C SER A 2 1.86 15.12 7.30
N GLN A 3 0.84 14.30 7.57
CA GLN A 3 0.88 13.34 8.67
C GLN A 3 1.58 12.04 8.28
N TRP A 4 1.95 11.93 7.01
CA TRP A 4 2.60 10.73 6.49
C TRP A 4 4.09 10.77 6.77
N ARG A 5 4.62 9.65 7.24
CA ARG A 5 6.05 9.42 7.39
C ARG A 5 6.49 8.37 6.40
N SER A 6 7.69 8.52 5.86
CA SER A 6 8.25 7.49 4.99
C SER A 6 8.21 6.13 5.67
N THR A 7 7.90 5.09 4.89
CA THR A 7 7.85 3.73 5.39
C THR A 7 8.43 2.79 4.34
N LYS A 8 8.86 1.62 4.77
CA LYS A 8 9.30 0.59 3.85
C LYS A 8 8.08 -0.06 3.17
N ALA A 9 8.26 -0.47 1.92
CA ALA A 9 7.17 -1.08 1.17
C ALA A 9 6.61 -2.32 1.87
N LYS A 10 7.47 -3.09 2.53
CA LYS A 10 7.02 -4.27 3.27
C LYS A 10 6.03 -3.89 4.37
N GLN A 11 6.31 -2.80 5.09
CA GLN A 11 5.42 -2.33 6.14
C GLN A 11 4.14 -1.75 5.58
N LEU A 12 4.23 -1.07 4.45
CA LEU A 12 3.07 -0.55 3.75
C LEU A 12 2.14 -1.69 3.33
N LEU A 13 2.69 -2.75 2.76
CA LEU A 13 1.88 -3.91 2.37
C LEU A 13 1.20 -4.53 3.57
N ALA A 14 1.92 -4.70 4.69
CA ALA A 14 1.35 -5.25 5.90
C ALA A 14 0.17 -4.40 6.40
N ALA A 15 0.31 -3.07 6.35
CA ALA A 15 -0.75 -2.17 6.76
C ALA A 15 -1.98 -2.29 5.86
N LEU A 16 -1.77 -2.40 4.55
CA LEU A 16 -2.87 -2.57 3.61
C LEU A 16 -3.62 -3.89 3.88
N LEU A 17 -2.90 -4.96 4.15
CA LEU A 17 -3.53 -6.24 4.46
C LEU A 17 -4.37 -6.14 5.74
N GLN A 18 -3.93 -5.33 6.71
CA GLN A 18 -4.66 -5.14 7.95
C GLN A 18 -5.98 -4.41 7.77
N ILE A 19 -6.07 -3.52 6.79
CA ILE A 19 -7.32 -2.78 6.55
C ILE A 19 -8.22 -3.46 5.53
N GLY A 20 -7.96 -4.74 5.23
CA GLY A 20 -8.88 -5.55 4.44
C GLY A 20 -8.44 -5.87 3.03
N TRP A 21 -7.27 -5.38 2.62
CA TRP A 21 -6.74 -5.72 1.30
C TRP A 21 -6.22 -7.15 1.31
N LYS A 22 -6.35 -7.82 0.18
CA LYS A 22 -5.86 -9.19 -0.01
C LYS A 22 -5.05 -9.26 -1.28
N ILE A 23 -4.06 -10.13 -1.30
CA ILE A 23 -3.29 -10.38 -2.51
C ILE A 23 -4.15 -11.24 -3.43
N LYS A 24 -4.61 -10.63 -4.51
CA LYS A 24 -5.44 -11.30 -5.49
C LYS A 24 -4.58 -12.14 -6.44
N ARG A 25 -3.45 -11.62 -6.83
CA ARG A 25 -2.54 -12.30 -7.76
C ARG A 25 -1.16 -11.70 -7.62
N GLU A 26 -0.15 -12.56 -7.66
CA GLU A 26 1.24 -12.14 -7.76
C GLU A 26 1.67 -12.20 -9.21
N THR A 27 2.37 -11.16 -9.65
CA THR A 27 2.96 -11.11 -10.97
C THR A 27 4.48 -11.22 -10.83
N LYS A 28 5.22 -11.01 -11.90
CA LYS A 28 6.67 -11.13 -11.88
C LYS A 28 7.30 -10.16 -10.88
N GLY A 29 8.29 -10.66 -10.14
CA GLY A 29 9.08 -9.85 -9.22
C GLY A 29 8.28 -9.44 -8.00
N SER A 30 8.39 -8.15 -7.65
CA SER A 30 7.75 -7.60 -6.46
C SER A 30 6.33 -7.10 -6.69
N HIS A 31 5.80 -7.31 -7.89
CA HIS A 31 4.49 -6.79 -8.25
C HIS A 31 3.39 -7.73 -7.79
N CYS A 32 2.33 -7.17 -7.24
CA CYS A 32 1.13 -7.95 -6.94
C CYS A 32 -0.11 -7.07 -7.11
N ILE A 33 -1.23 -7.73 -7.35
CA ILE A 33 -2.51 -7.05 -7.45
C ILE A 33 -3.27 -7.32 -6.18
N LEU A 34 -3.69 -6.25 -5.51
CA LEU A 34 -4.46 -6.33 -4.28
C LEU A 34 -5.93 -6.08 -4.57
N SER A 35 -6.79 -6.73 -3.83
CA SER A 35 -8.24 -6.54 -3.94
C SER A 35 -8.85 -6.21 -2.60
N HIS A 36 -9.95 -5.47 -2.66
CA HIS A 36 -10.72 -5.09 -1.47
C HIS A 36 -12.18 -4.96 -1.87
N PRO A 37 -13.13 -5.40 -1.02
CA PRO A 37 -14.55 -5.38 -1.38
C PRO A 37 -15.10 -3.99 -1.67
N ASP A 38 -14.52 -2.94 -1.07
CA ASP A 38 -15.03 -1.58 -1.20
C ASP A 38 -14.23 -0.69 -2.13
N TRP A 39 -13.17 -1.22 -2.76
CA TRP A 39 -12.26 -0.43 -3.59
C TRP A 39 -11.89 -1.17 -4.86
N PRO A 40 -11.61 -0.44 -5.95
CA PRO A 40 -11.04 -1.07 -7.14
C PRO A 40 -9.69 -1.72 -6.83
N ASP A 41 -9.32 -2.71 -7.65
CA ASP A 41 -8.03 -3.37 -7.48
C ASP A 41 -6.88 -2.36 -7.50
N PHE A 42 -5.89 -2.60 -6.67
CA PHE A 42 -4.72 -1.74 -6.56
C PHE A 42 -3.47 -2.53 -6.92
N VAL A 43 -2.67 -2.00 -7.84
CA VAL A 43 -1.41 -2.64 -8.23
C VAL A 43 -0.33 -2.16 -7.27
N PHE A 44 0.22 -3.10 -6.51
CA PHE A 44 1.33 -2.85 -5.58
C PHE A 44 2.62 -3.25 -6.29
N ALA A 45 3.44 -2.26 -6.65
CA ALA A 45 4.60 -2.46 -7.50
C ALA A 45 5.87 -1.92 -6.84
N PHE A 46 6.09 -2.30 -5.60
CA PHE A 46 7.25 -1.84 -4.82
C PHE A 46 8.05 -3.01 -4.29
N HIS A 47 9.38 -2.86 -4.26
CA HIS A 47 10.25 -3.84 -3.61
C HIS A 47 10.15 -3.70 -2.10
N ASP A 48 10.31 -4.80 -1.36
CA ASP A 48 10.17 -4.83 0.11
C ASP A 48 10.99 -3.76 0.82
N ARG A 49 12.18 -3.49 0.33
CA ARG A 49 13.10 -2.55 0.96
C ARG A 49 12.96 -1.13 0.42
N GLU A 50 12.11 -0.95 -0.57
CA GLU A 50 11.91 0.38 -1.15
C GLU A 50 11.24 1.29 -0.12
N GLU A 51 11.74 2.51 -0.03
CA GLU A 51 11.17 3.49 0.90
C GLU A 51 10.13 4.32 0.17
N ILE A 52 8.95 4.40 0.75
CA ILE A 52 7.82 5.12 0.18
C ILE A 52 7.68 6.43 0.94
N GLY A 53 7.82 7.53 0.23
CA GLY A 53 7.74 8.85 0.84
C GLY A 53 6.33 9.36 1.07
N PRO A 54 6.19 10.50 1.79
CA PRO A 54 4.87 11.02 2.15
C PRO A 54 3.95 11.34 0.98
N LYS A 55 4.48 11.88 -0.10
CA LYS A 55 3.65 12.21 -1.27
C LYS A 55 3.05 10.97 -1.89
N MET A 56 3.85 9.93 -2.05
CA MET A 56 3.37 8.67 -2.60
C MET A 56 2.36 8.02 -1.66
N LEU A 57 2.63 8.04 -0.36
CA LEU A 57 1.70 7.50 0.63
C LEU A 57 0.35 8.21 0.57
N SER A 58 0.36 9.52 0.42
CA SER A 58 -0.87 10.29 0.29
C SER A 58 -1.67 9.86 -0.95
N ARG A 59 -0.99 9.60 -2.07
CA ARG A 59 -1.65 9.11 -3.28
C ARG A 59 -2.20 7.71 -3.09
N ILE A 60 -1.43 6.84 -2.46
CA ILE A 60 -1.86 5.47 -2.18
C ILE A 60 -3.09 5.50 -1.29
N ALA A 61 -3.09 6.37 -0.27
CA ALA A 61 -4.22 6.49 0.64
C ALA A 61 -5.52 6.81 -0.07
N LYS A 62 -5.48 7.66 -1.09
CA LYS A 62 -6.67 8.02 -1.86
C LYS A 62 -7.25 6.84 -2.63
N LYS A 63 -6.44 5.83 -2.92
CA LYS A 63 -6.87 4.66 -3.68
C LYS A 63 -7.15 3.44 -2.82
N THR A 64 -6.80 3.49 -1.54
CA THR A 64 -6.85 2.30 -0.69
C THR A 64 -7.57 2.52 0.63
N GLY A 65 -7.83 3.77 1.00
CA GLY A 65 -8.40 4.07 2.30
C GLY A 65 -7.40 4.01 3.45
N LEU A 66 -6.10 3.83 3.13
CA LEU A 66 -5.07 3.82 4.17
C LEU A 66 -5.02 5.16 4.89
N GLN A 67 -4.79 5.11 6.20
CA GLN A 67 -4.64 6.31 7.02
C GLN A 67 -3.28 6.30 7.71
N PRO A 68 -2.76 7.50 8.08
CA PRO A 68 -1.46 7.55 8.75
C PRO A 68 -1.36 6.68 10.00
N LYS A 69 -2.45 6.54 10.73
CA LYS A 69 -2.49 5.71 11.93
C LYS A 69 -2.30 4.22 11.66
N ASP A 70 -2.45 3.80 10.40
CA ASP A 70 -2.32 2.39 10.03
C ASP A 70 -0.86 1.98 9.86
N LEU A 71 0.05 2.94 9.82
CA LEU A 71 1.48 2.67 9.66
C LEU A 71 2.25 2.68 10.97
#